data_5212c9ac1a983c3465f43223f4dd8a17
#
_entry.id   5212c9ac1a983c3465f43223f4dd8a17
#
_cell.length_a   1.000
_cell.length_b   1.000
_cell.length_c   1.000
_cell.angle_alpha   90.00
_cell.angle_beta   90.00
_cell.angle_gamma   90.00
#
_symmetry.space_group_name_H-M   'P 1'
#
loop_
_entity.id
_entity.type
_entity.pdbx_description
1 polymer ?
#
loop_
_entity_poly.entity_id
_entity_poly.type
_entity_poly.pdbx_seq_one_letter_code
_entity_poly.pdbx_strand_id
1 'polypeptide(L)'
;MTIPSYARVALGAVVAACLAAGCAAPPSIPARLICPYAPWYQHAYRHGAVATRDTHQRMQAWYASHAAGPASSVLSFGGGIDGIGATSGTPKVYLVFYGSQWMSGGDPQAAAAYLQSLFTGIGTGGEFWSGTMTQYCDGERVPKGATFCPAGAPHVGYPRSGPLAGVWFDTSVASPANATVAQLGQEAVNAARHFGNTSADSNRYALYFIVSPAGTHPDGFGPTGGFCGWHDFTRSSFGDIAYANLPYVSDLGSSCGANFVNSGAAGVLDGFSIVGGHEYAEVLTDQNPPGGWTNAQTGEENGDECAWIATGHGASANVSMGNGAYAMQSTWSNDTNACEISHRIQ
;
A
#
# COMPACT_ATOMS: atom_id res chain seq x y z
N MET A 1 20.85 -65.39 55.29
CA MET A 1 19.69 -64.57 54.79
C MET A 1 19.68 -63.32 55.61
N THR A 2 20.21 -62.29 55.07
CA THR A 2 20.37 -60.97 55.75
C THR A 2 19.80 -59.89 54.86
N ILE A 3 18.85 -59.15 55.40
CA ILE A 3 18.15 -58.02 54.69
C ILE A 3 18.99 -56.76 54.97
N PRO A 4 19.32 -55.94 53.95
CA PRO A 4 20.02 -54.68 54.17
C PRO A 4 19.05 -53.51 54.43
N SER A 5 19.52 -52.67 55.40
CA SER A 5 18.88 -51.45 55.89
C SER A 5 18.67 -50.34 54.82
N TYR A 6 17.55 -49.68 54.94
CA TYR A 6 17.26 -48.46 54.21
C TYR A 6 17.96 -47.24 54.83
N ALA A 7 18.79 -46.56 54.08
CA ALA A 7 19.31 -45.24 54.43
C ALA A 7 18.27 -44.17 54.17
N ARG A 8 17.92 -43.37 55.19
CA ARG A 8 17.07 -42.18 55.08
C ARG A 8 17.92 -41.02 54.55
N VAL A 9 17.59 -40.51 53.38
CA VAL A 9 18.13 -39.26 52.86
C VAL A 9 17.28 -38.10 53.37
N ALA A 10 17.90 -37.21 54.13
CA ALA A 10 17.29 -35.99 54.61
C ALA A 10 17.17 -34.97 53.49
N LEU A 11 15.96 -34.53 53.19
CA LEU A 11 15.69 -33.48 52.25
C LEU A 11 15.92 -32.13 52.92
N GLY A 12 17.03 -31.48 52.60
CA GLY A 12 17.32 -30.12 53.04
C GLY A 12 16.47 -29.13 52.23
N ALA A 13 15.58 -28.41 52.89
CA ALA A 13 14.83 -27.32 52.28
C ALA A 13 15.77 -26.11 52.03
N VAL A 14 16.09 -25.83 50.78
CA VAL A 14 16.73 -24.57 50.36
C VAL A 14 15.62 -23.54 50.19
N VAL A 15 15.51 -22.63 51.15
CA VAL A 15 14.68 -21.43 51.02
C VAL A 15 15.44 -20.46 50.11
N ALA A 16 15.06 -20.39 48.85
CA ALA A 16 15.51 -19.36 47.96
C ALA A 16 14.75 -18.05 48.23
N ALA A 17 15.44 -17.07 48.78
CA ALA A 17 14.94 -15.71 48.90
C ALA A 17 14.89 -15.09 47.49
N CYS A 18 13.72 -15.01 46.89
CA CYS A 18 13.48 -14.18 45.73
C CYS A 18 13.51 -12.72 46.16
N LEU A 19 14.60 -12.04 45.89
CA LEU A 19 14.68 -10.59 45.88
C LEU A 19 13.68 -10.07 44.83
N ALA A 20 12.74 -9.24 45.26
CA ALA A 20 11.73 -8.58 44.44
C ALA A 20 12.41 -7.55 43.53
N ALA A 21 13.02 -8.01 42.40
CA ALA A 21 13.19 -7.22 41.24
C ALA A 21 11.83 -7.24 40.53
N GLY A 22 11.11 -6.14 40.57
CA GLY A 22 9.83 -6.00 39.87
C GLY A 22 10.00 -6.34 38.39
N CYS A 23 9.52 -7.52 38.00
CA CYS A 23 9.31 -7.80 36.57
C CYS A 23 8.26 -6.82 36.10
N ALA A 24 8.71 -5.71 35.47
CA ALA A 24 7.82 -4.88 34.66
C ALA A 24 7.19 -5.82 33.64
N ALA A 25 5.86 -5.90 33.62
CA ALA A 25 5.16 -6.60 32.57
C ALA A 25 5.63 -6.01 31.23
N PRO A 26 5.86 -6.85 30.19
CA PRO A 26 6.19 -6.31 28.88
C PRO A 26 5.09 -5.32 28.50
N PRO A 27 5.44 -4.18 27.89
CA PRO A 27 4.45 -3.20 27.48
C PRO A 27 3.41 -3.92 26.62
N SER A 28 2.15 -3.88 27.05
CA SER A 28 1.04 -4.39 26.26
C SER A 28 1.02 -3.58 24.98
N ILE A 29 1.06 -4.26 23.82
CA ILE A 29 0.81 -3.61 22.53
C ILE A 29 -0.56 -2.95 22.66
N PRO A 30 -0.66 -1.62 22.50
CA PRO A 30 -1.95 -0.95 22.60
C PRO A 30 -2.90 -1.57 21.59
N ALA A 31 -4.16 -1.77 21.96
CA ALA A 31 -5.16 -2.25 21.04
C ALA A 31 -5.21 -1.28 19.83
N ARG A 32 -5.15 -1.84 18.60
CA ARG A 32 -5.18 -1.07 17.38
C ARG A 32 -6.41 -0.15 17.37
N LEU A 33 -6.20 1.13 17.13
CA LEU A 33 -7.29 2.10 16.98
C LEU A 33 -7.96 1.88 15.62
N ILE A 34 -9.16 1.34 15.63
CA ILE A 34 -9.93 1.07 14.41
C ILE A 34 -10.94 2.19 14.22
N CYS A 35 -10.67 3.11 13.30
CA CYS A 35 -11.58 4.19 12.94
C CYS A 35 -12.81 3.65 12.20
N PRO A 36 -14.04 3.88 12.66
CA PRO A 36 -15.24 3.36 12.01
C PRO A 36 -15.56 4.04 10.66
N TYR A 37 -14.84 5.12 10.31
CA TYR A 37 -14.96 5.81 9.01
C TYR A 37 -13.92 5.33 8.01
N ALA A 38 -12.93 4.54 8.44
CA ALA A 38 -11.88 4.06 7.55
C ALA A 38 -12.47 3.15 6.46
N PRO A 39 -12.03 3.28 5.19
CA PRO A 39 -12.53 2.44 4.08
C PRO A 39 -12.34 0.94 4.31
N TRP A 40 -11.34 0.55 5.10
CA TRP A 40 -11.07 -0.84 5.48
C TRP A 40 -11.90 -1.30 6.69
N TYR A 41 -12.67 -0.42 7.34
CA TYR A 41 -13.55 -0.83 8.43
C TYR A 41 -14.61 -1.80 7.90
N GLN A 42 -14.63 -3.04 8.43
CA GLN A 42 -15.45 -4.16 7.93
C GLN A 42 -15.09 -4.67 6.51
N HIS A 43 -14.02 -4.16 5.90
CA HIS A 43 -13.52 -4.55 4.58
C HIS A 43 -12.02 -4.82 4.66
N ALA A 44 -11.62 -5.89 5.38
CA ALA A 44 -10.24 -6.18 5.71
C ALA A 44 -9.29 -6.40 4.49
N TYR A 45 -9.86 -6.52 3.30
CA TYR A 45 -9.16 -6.65 2.02
C TYR A 45 -8.85 -5.29 1.35
N ARG A 46 -9.37 -4.18 1.87
CA ARG A 46 -9.05 -2.84 1.37
C ARG A 46 -7.81 -2.34 2.09
N HIS A 47 -6.67 -2.83 1.68
CA HIS A 47 -5.40 -2.37 2.21
C HIS A 47 -4.98 -1.08 1.51
N GLY A 48 -4.27 -0.19 2.22
CA GLY A 48 -3.80 1.07 1.68
C GLY A 48 -4.90 1.86 0.96
N ALA A 49 -6.08 1.94 1.54
CA ALA A 49 -7.21 2.52 0.83
C ALA A 49 -7.18 4.05 0.88
N VAL A 50 -6.99 4.69 -0.27
CA VAL A 50 -7.11 6.15 -0.42
C VAL A 50 -8.52 6.57 -0.07
N ALA A 51 -8.73 7.04 1.15
CA ALA A 51 -10.02 7.59 1.56
C ALA A 51 -10.41 8.78 0.68
N THR A 52 -11.71 8.96 0.38
CA THR A 52 -12.16 10.24 -0.20
C THR A 52 -11.79 11.39 0.74
N ARG A 53 -11.61 12.60 0.23
CA ARG A 53 -11.23 13.77 1.05
C ARG A 53 -12.16 13.98 2.25
N ASP A 54 -13.46 13.81 2.06
CA ASP A 54 -14.45 13.94 3.13
C ASP A 54 -14.33 12.82 4.17
N THR A 55 -14.08 11.60 3.71
CA THR A 55 -13.84 10.44 4.59
C THR A 55 -12.56 10.63 5.37
N HIS A 56 -11.47 11.05 4.73
CA HIS A 56 -10.21 11.34 5.38
C HIS A 56 -10.35 12.42 6.47
N GLN A 57 -11.07 13.50 6.21
CA GLN A 57 -11.35 14.52 7.24
C GLN A 57 -12.09 13.95 8.45
N ARG A 58 -13.05 13.06 8.24
CA ARG A 58 -13.76 12.36 9.33
C ARG A 58 -12.84 11.42 10.11
N MET A 59 -11.94 10.70 9.42
CA MET A 59 -10.94 9.85 10.04
C MET A 59 -10.00 10.67 10.93
N GLN A 60 -9.44 11.77 10.41
CA GLN A 60 -8.56 12.67 11.17
C GLN A 60 -9.24 13.24 12.42
N ALA A 61 -10.50 13.68 12.31
CA ALA A 61 -11.28 14.17 13.45
C ALA A 61 -11.51 13.07 14.49
N TRP A 62 -11.75 11.83 14.04
CA TRP A 62 -11.93 10.70 14.93
C TRP A 62 -10.63 10.34 15.64
N TYR A 63 -9.50 10.22 14.94
CA TYR A 63 -8.21 9.94 15.55
C TYR A 63 -7.81 11.02 16.55
N ALA A 64 -8.01 12.30 16.23
CA ALA A 64 -7.72 13.42 17.13
C ALA A 64 -8.50 13.33 18.46
N SER A 65 -9.70 12.74 18.45
CA SER A 65 -10.56 12.60 19.64
C SER A 65 -10.37 11.29 20.42
N HIS A 66 -9.69 10.29 19.85
CA HIS A 66 -9.55 8.95 20.43
C HIS A 66 -8.10 8.54 20.70
N ALA A 67 -7.11 9.27 20.19
CA ALA A 67 -5.70 8.98 20.47
C ALA A 67 -5.35 9.27 21.94
N ALA A 68 -4.74 8.32 22.63
CA ALA A 68 -4.27 8.48 24.00
C ALA A 68 -2.96 9.31 24.12
N GLY A 69 -2.45 9.84 23.03
CA GLY A 69 -1.20 10.62 22.92
C GLY A 69 -0.88 10.92 21.45
N PRO A 70 0.26 11.60 21.16
CA PRO A 70 0.68 11.77 19.79
C PRO A 70 0.86 10.40 19.13
N ALA A 71 0.10 10.12 18.07
CA ALA A 71 0.28 8.92 17.28
C ALA A 71 1.68 8.94 16.66
N SER A 72 2.39 7.82 16.71
CA SER A 72 3.62 7.64 15.93
C SER A 72 3.21 7.22 14.54
N SER A 73 3.64 7.94 13.53
CA SER A 73 3.45 7.55 12.12
C SER A 73 4.58 6.65 11.60
N VAL A 74 5.54 6.27 12.44
CA VAL A 74 6.64 5.38 12.06
C VAL A 74 6.09 4.02 11.65
N LEU A 75 6.38 3.63 10.41
CA LEU A 75 5.99 2.33 9.90
C LEU A 75 6.90 1.23 10.43
N SER A 76 6.33 0.07 10.65
CA SER A 76 7.06 -1.12 11.07
C SER A 76 6.79 -2.30 10.15
N PHE A 77 7.79 -3.15 9.96
CA PHE A 77 7.70 -4.33 9.08
C PHE A 77 6.78 -5.40 9.67
N GLY A 78 5.81 -5.88 8.91
CA GLY A 78 4.82 -6.87 9.31
C GLY A 78 5.35 -8.31 9.40
N GLY A 79 6.53 -8.59 8.83
CA GLY A 79 7.16 -9.91 8.85
C GLY A 79 6.93 -10.75 7.58
N GLY A 80 6.28 -10.18 6.56
CA GLY A 80 5.92 -10.85 5.32
C GLY A 80 4.71 -11.79 5.46
N ILE A 81 3.92 -11.90 4.39
CA ILE A 81 2.92 -12.94 4.20
C ILE A 81 3.37 -13.80 3.04
N ASP A 82 3.37 -15.13 3.22
CA ASP A 82 3.90 -16.09 2.26
C ASP A 82 5.36 -15.78 1.83
N GLY A 83 6.14 -15.14 2.75
CA GLY A 83 7.52 -14.73 2.54
C GLY A 83 7.67 -13.40 1.76
N ILE A 84 6.58 -12.66 1.55
CA ILE A 84 6.56 -11.40 0.82
C ILE A 84 6.02 -10.28 1.73
N GLY A 85 6.84 -9.26 1.95
CA GLY A 85 6.44 -8.02 2.63
C GLY A 85 6.48 -6.85 1.67
N ALA A 86 7.65 -6.47 1.18
CA ALA A 86 7.82 -5.35 0.24
C ALA A 86 8.34 -5.82 -1.13
N THR A 87 8.18 -4.99 -2.15
CA THR A 87 8.73 -5.22 -3.50
C THR A 87 10.22 -4.95 -3.52
N SER A 88 11.02 -5.86 -2.95
CA SER A 88 12.47 -5.72 -2.77
C SER A 88 13.27 -6.01 -4.05
N GLY A 89 12.97 -5.31 -5.12
CA GLY A 89 13.58 -5.44 -6.45
C GLY A 89 13.05 -4.38 -7.39
N THR A 90 13.32 -4.52 -8.69
CA THR A 90 12.81 -3.59 -9.70
C THR A 90 11.31 -3.78 -9.90
N PRO A 91 10.47 -2.79 -9.55
CA PRO A 91 9.03 -2.92 -9.68
C PRO A 91 8.59 -2.97 -11.15
N LYS A 92 7.53 -3.73 -11.41
CA LYS A 92 6.89 -3.87 -12.72
C LYS A 92 5.41 -3.57 -12.59
N VAL A 93 4.93 -2.59 -13.32
CA VAL A 93 3.52 -2.21 -13.36
C VAL A 93 2.88 -2.72 -14.64
N TYR A 94 1.75 -3.38 -14.51
CA TYR A 94 0.89 -3.80 -15.60
C TYR A 94 -0.44 -3.06 -15.49
N LEU A 95 -0.76 -2.23 -16.49
CA LEU A 95 -2.04 -1.54 -16.56
C LEU A 95 -3.06 -2.42 -17.28
N VAL A 96 -4.16 -2.72 -16.62
CA VAL A 96 -5.25 -3.57 -17.11
C VAL A 96 -6.51 -2.71 -17.18
N PHE A 97 -6.86 -2.27 -18.36
CA PHE A 97 -8.09 -1.52 -18.62
C PHE A 97 -9.23 -2.53 -18.80
N TYR A 98 -9.95 -2.77 -17.70
CA TYR A 98 -10.91 -3.86 -17.55
C TYR A 98 -12.27 -3.50 -18.17
N GLY A 99 -12.61 -4.17 -19.26
CA GLY A 99 -13.93 -4.13 -19.87
C GLY A 99 -13.99 -3.46 -21.25
N SER A 100 -14.90 -3.95 -22.08
CA SER A 100 -15.13 -3.44 -23.45
C SER A 100 -15.59 -1.97 -23.50
N GLN A 101 -16.06 -1.41 -22.39
CA GLN A 101 -16.45 0.00 -22.26
C GLN A 101 -15.31 0.96 -22.57
N TRP A 102 -14.05 0.58 -22.35
CA TRP A 102 -12.86 1.38 -22.70
C TRP A 102 -12.82 1.75 -24.20
N MET A 103 -13.40 0.90 -25.05
CA MET A 103 -13.46 1.14 -26.51
C MET A 103 -14.71 1.93 -26.93
N SER A 104 -15.65 2.23 -26.03
CA SER A 104 -16.96 2.79 -26.34
C SER A 104 -17.38 3.93 -25.39
N GLY A 105 -16.46 4.83 -25.06
CA GLY A 105 -16.76 6.02 -24.25
C GLY A 105 -16.53 5.84 -22.74
N GLY A 106 -15.97 4.71 -22.31
CA GLY A 106 -15.58 4.48 -20.91
C GLY A 106 -14.33 5.23 -20.44
N ASP A 107 -13.75 6.06 -21.30
CA ASP A 107 -12.61 6.95 -21.00
C ASP A 107 -12.84 8.38 -21.51
N PRO A 108 -13.79 9.12 -20.93
CA PRO A 108 -14.15 10.45 -21.45
C PRO A 108 -13.04 11.51 -21.25
N GLN A 109 -12.02 11.24 -20.43
CA GLN A 109 -10.96 12.20 -20.12
C GLN A 109 -9.57 11.72 -20.55
N ALA A 110 -9.48 10.64 -21.33
CA ALA A 110 -8.21 10.04 -21.77
C ALA A 110 -7.30 9.62 -20.60
N ALA A 111 -7.90 9.11 -19.51
CA ALA A 111 -7.18 8.63 -18.34
C ALA A 111 -6.25 7.46 -18.65
N ALA A 112 -6.62 6.60 -19.60
CA ALA A 112 -5.76 5.48 -20.01
C ALA A 112 -4.41 5.95 -20.57
N ALA A 113 -4.39 6.95 -21.43
CA ALA A 113 -3.15 7.52 -21.95
C ALA A 113 -2.35 8.24 -20.87
N TYR A 114 -3.03 8.93 -19.95
CA TYR A 114 -2.40 9.62 -18.83
C TYR A 114 -1.71 8.64 -17.87
N LEU A 115 -2.36 7.55 -17.47
CA LEU A 115 -1.79 6.52 -16.62
C LEU A 115 -0.59 5.81 -17.26
N GLN A 116 -0.67 5.50 -18.57
CA GLN A 116 0.46 4.94 -19.30
C GLN A 116 1.66 5.92 -19.29
N SER A 117 1.40 7.20 -19.48
CA SER A 117 2.44 8.24 -19.45
C SER A 117 3.01 8.38 -18.03
N LEU A 118 2.20 8.39 -16.99
CA LEU A 118 2.63 8.43 -15.59
C LEU A 118 3.61 7.29 -15.27
N PHE A 119 3.19 6.03 -15.47
CA PHE A 119 4.02 4.87 -15.12
C PHE A 119 5.22 4.66 -16.06
N THR A 120 5.24 5.30 -17.23
CA THR A 120 6.46 5.41 -18.03
C THR A 120 7.41 6.47 -17.47
N GLY A 121 6.88 7.51 -16.83
CA GLY A 121 7.62 8.66 -16.33
C GLY A 121 8.27 8.43 -14.96
N ILE A 122 7.61 7.74 -14.03
CA ILE A 122 8.13 7.44 -12.69
C ILE A 122 9.55 6.85 -12.78
N GLY A 123 10.49 7.36 -11.98
CA GLY A 123 11.89 6.92 -11.98
C GLY A 123 12.74 7.51 -13.11
N THR A 124 12.20 8.43 -13.90
CA THR A 124 12.91 9.08 -15.02
C THR A 124 13.08 10.59 -14.77
N GLY A 125 13.90 11.25 -15.58
CA GLY A 125 14.13 12.70 -15.46
C GLY A 125 14.86 13.13 -14.20
N GLY A 126 15.34 12.20 -13.38
CA GLY A 126 16.02 12.51 -12.11
C GLY A 126 15.04 12.88 -10.99
N GLU A 127 13.80 12.42 -11.04
CA GLU A 127 12.85 12.60 -9.94
C GLU A 127 13.33 11.84 -8.69
N PHE A 128 12.95 12.33 -7.52
CA PHE A 128 13.27 11.71 -6.23
C PHE A 128 12.01 11.33 -5.41
N TRP A 129 10.83 11.42 -5.99
CA TRP A 129 9.60 10.96 -5.34
C TRP A 129 9.67 9.45 -5.06
N SER A 130 10.08 8.65 -6.05
CA SER A 130 10.30 7.20 -5.89
C SER A 130 11.43 6.86 -4.91
N GLY A 131 12.29 7.82 -4.59
CA GLY A 131 13.37 7.65 -3.62
C GLY A 131 12.86 7.34 -2.22
N THR A 132 11.67 7.86 -1.84
CA THR A 132 11.07 7.61 -0.53
C THR A 132 10.83 6.13 -0.28
N MET A 133 10.38 5.36 -1.29
CA MET A 133 10.12 3.92 -1.13
C MET A 133 11.41 3.10 -0.97
N THR A 134 12.55 3.60 -1.49
CA THR A 134 13.81 2.83 -1.46
C THR A 134 14.41 2.65 -0.06
N GLN A 135 13.93 3.38 0.93
CA GLN A 135 14.33 3.19 2.33
C GLN A 135 13.73 1.93 2.97
N TYR A 136 12.68 1.36 2.38
CA TYR A 136 12.01 0.16 2.87
C TYR A 136 12.61 -1.11 2.25
N CYS A 137 12.51 -2.22 2.95
CA CYS A 137 13.17 -3.48 2.58
C CYS A 137 12.32 -4.70 2.94
N ASP A 138 12.76 -5.86 2.50
CA ASP A 138 12.12 -7.14 2.72
C ASP A 138 13.14 -8.25 3.03
N GLY A 139 12.65 -9.44 3.31
CA GLY A 139 13.42 -10.65 3.43
C GLY A 139 13.70 -11.10 4.87
N GLU A 140 14.26 -12.31 5.01
CA GLU A 140 14.46 -13.02 6.28
C GLU A 140 15.29 -12.25 7.32
N ARG A 141 16.07 -11.27 6.89
CA ARG A 141 16.90 -10.45 7.79
C ARG A 141 16.14 -9.30 8.43
N VAL A 142 14.95 -8.99 7.94
CA VAL A 142 14.12 -7.91 8.47
C VAL A 142 13.17 -8.50 9.51
N PRO A 143 13.41 -8.27 10.81
CA PRO A 143 12.54 -8.83 11.83
C PRO A 143 11.18 -8.12 11.83
N LYS A 144 10.12 -8.86 12.14
CA LYS A 144 8.80 -8.26 12.40
C LYS A 144 8.91 -7.17 13.46
N GLY A 145 8.30 -6.02 13.20
CA GLY A 145 8.37 -4.84 14.07
C GLY A 145 9.61 -3.96 13.85
N ALA A 146 10.49 -4.29 12.89
CA ALA A 146 11.60 -3.41 12.52
C ALA A 146 11.05 -2.06 12.01
N THR A 147 11.69 -0.96 12.41
CA THR A 147 11.39 0.40 11.94
C THR A 147 12.47 0.97 11.04
N PHE A 148 13.50 0.19 10.75
CA PHE A 148 14.59 0.50 9.80
C PHE A 148 15.10 -0.80 9.17
N CYS A 149 15.75 -0.68 8.03
CA CYS A 149 16.31 -1.82 7.30
C CYS A 149 17.68 -2.22 7.84
N PRO A 150 17.87 -3.50 8.24
CA PRO A 150 19.19 -4.01 8.61
C PRO A 150 20.17 -3.98 7.43
N ALA A 151 21.46 -3.86 7.73
CA ALA A 151 22.50 -3.92 6.70
C ALA A 151 22.42 -5.19 5.85
N GLY A 152 22.40 -5.03 4.53
CA GLY A 152 22.32 -6.12 3.57
C GLY A 152 20.92 -6.72 3.39
N ALA A 153 19.86 -6.11 3.93
CA ALA A 153 18.48 -6.43 3.54
C ALA A 153 18.23 -5.92 2.10
N PRO A 154 17.51 -6.67 1.26
CA PRO A 154 17.15 -6.19 -0.08
C PRO A 154 16.11 -5.07 0.01
N HIS A 155 16.42 -3.92 -0.57
CA HIS A 155 15.57 -2.74 -0.57
C HIS A 155 14.62 -2.72 -1.77
N VAL A 156 13.57 -1.93 -1.65
CA VAL A 156 12.71 -1.55 -2.79
C VAL A 156 13.59 -0.88 -3.85
N GLY A 157 13.52 -1.38 -5.07
CA GLY A 157 14.34 -0.87 -6.16
C GLY A 157 13.82 0.46 -6.74
N TYR A 158 14.73 1.40 -7.02
CA TYR A 158 14.37 2.62 -7.74
C TYR A 158 14.09 2.29 -9.23
N PRO A 159 12.95 2.71 -9.81
CA PRO A 159 12.50 2.29 -11.16
C PRO A 159 13.13 3.12 -12.29
N ARG A 160 14.45 3.05 -12.48
CA ARG A 160 15.29 3.94 -13.34
C ARG A 160 14.82 4.15 -14.78
N SER A 161 13.96 3.33 -15.32
CA SER A 161 13.50 3.44 -16.72
C SER A 161 11.98 3.45 -16.83
N GLY A 162 11.31 3.77 -15.74
CA GLY A 162 9.87 3.64 -15.57
C GLY A 162 9.47 2.20 -15.17
N PRO A 163 8.47 2.04 -14.30
CA PRO A 163 8.00 0.73 -13.89
C PRO A 163 7.03 0.08 -14.89
N LEU A 164 6.51 0.80 -15.91
CA LEU A 164 5.51 0.27 -16.84
C LEU A 164 6.06 -0.91 -17.65
N ALA A 165 5.58 -2.10 -17.34
CA ALA A 165 6.00 -3.35 -17.98
C ALA A 165 5.03 -3.83 -19.08
N GLY A 166 3.76 -3.43 -19.01
CA GLY A 166 2.77 -3.81 -20.01
C GLY A 166 1.44 -3.08 -19.85
N VAL A 167 0.67 -3.07 -20.94
CA VAL A 167 -0.67 -2.48 -21.02
C VAL A 167 -1.59 -3.47 -21.71
N TRP A 168 -2.73 -3.72 -21.11
CA TRP A 168 -3.76 -4.57 -21.69
C TRP A 168 -5.14 -3.93 -21.56
N PHE A 169 -5.82 -3.80 -22.68
CA PHE A 169 -7.24 -3.49 -22.72
C PHE A 169 -8.00 -4.83 -22.82
N ASP A 170 -8.50 -5.32 -21.69
CA ASP A 170 -9.36 -6.51 -21.73
C ASP A 170 -10.76 -6.11 -22.19
N THR A 171 -10.96 -6.26 -23.48
CA THR A 171 -12.23 -5.95 -24.14
C THR A 171 -13.07 -7.19 -24.43
N SER A 172 -12.65 -8.34 -23.92
CA SER A 172 -13.32 -9.64 -24.17
C SER A 172 -14.76 -9.66 -23.67
N VAL A 173 -15.02 -8.98 -22.54
CA VAL A 173 -16.34 -8.79 -21.94
C VAL A 173 -16.45 -7.38 -21.39
N ALA A 174 -17.69 -6.94 -21.11
CA ALA A 174 -17.88 -5.69 -20.36
C ALA A 174 -17.45 -5.88 -18.89
N SER A 175 -16.75 -4.89 -18.33
CA SER A 175 -16.55 -4.82 -16.89
C SER A 175 -17.89 -4.78 -16.18
N PRO A 176 -18.08 -5.55 -15.08
CA PRO A 176 -19.31 -5.46 -14.28
C PRO A 176 -19.51 -4.03 -13.77
N ALA A 177 -20.77 -3.58 -13.79
CA ALA A 177 -21.11 -2.26 -13.24
C ALA A 177 -20.70 -2.10 -11.76
N ASN A 178 -20.70 -3.21 -11.01
CA ASN A 178 -20.28 -3.29 -9.62
C ASN A 178 -19.38 -4.52 -9.47
N ALA A 179 -18.15 -4.46 -10.00
CA ALA A 179 -17.21 -5.55 -9.88
C ALA A 179 -16.89 -5.82 -8.41
N THR A 180 -16.99 -7.08 -7.98
CA THR A 180 -16.64 -7.49 -6.61
C THR A 180 -15.13 -7.62 -6.46
N VAL A 181 -14.62 -7.61 -5.22
CA VAL A 181 -13.22 -7.88 -4.92
C VAL A 181 -12.72 -9.19 -5.56
N ALA A 182 -13.55 -10.25 -5.54
CA ALA A 182 -13.20 -11.53 -6.17
C ALA A 182 -13.07 -11.42 -7.70
N GLN A 183 -13.88 -10.59 -8.35
CA GLN A 183 -13.79 -10.35 -9.79
C GLN A 183 -12.56 -9.51 -10.14
N LEU A 184 -12.22 -8.52 -9.32
CA LEU A 184 -10.99 -7.72 -9.49
C LEU A 184 -9.74 -8.57 -9.31
N GLY A 185 -9.68 -9.41 -8.25
CA GLY A 185 -8.59 -10.34 -8.04
C GLY A 185 -8.48 -11.39 -9.17
N GLN A 186 -9.61 -11.89 -9.68
CA GLN A 186 -9.61 -12.81 -10.83
C GLN A 186 -9.09 -12.12 -12.09
N GLU A 187 -9.41 -10.85 -12.28
CA GLU A 187 -8.89 -10.07 -13.41
C GLU A 187 -7.37 -9.87 -13.32
N ALA A 188 -6.83 -9.68 -12.11
CA ALA A 188 -5.38 -9.66 -11.91
C ALA A 188 -4.72 -11.00 -12.29
N VAL A 189 -5.36 -12.13 -11.97
CA VAL A 189 -4.87 -13.47 -12.39
C VAL A 189 -4.96 -13.64 -13.93
N ASN A 190 -6.03 -13.12 -14.55
CA ASN A 190 -6.17 -13.13 -16.01
C ASN A 190 -5.07 -12.30 -16.68
N ALA A 191 -4.77 -11.13 -16.11
CA ALA A 191 -3.69 -10.25 -16.57
C ALA A 191 -2.31 -10.92 -16.41
N ALA A 192 -2.02 -11.56 -15.29
CA ALA A 192 -0.79 -12.31 -15.11
C ALA A 192 -0.62 -13.38 -16.22
N ARG A 193 -1.69 -14.11 -16.54
CA ARG A 193 -1.68 -15.06 -17.65
C ARG A 193 -1.48 -14.36 -19.00
N HIS A 194 -2.16 -13.25 -19.26
CA HIS A 194 -2.06 -12.47 -20.50
C HIS A 194 -0.62 -12.04 -20.78
N PHE A 195 0.08 -11.55 -19.75
CA PHE A 195 1.46 -11.10 -19.86
C PHE A 195 2.49 -12.24 -19.77
N GLY A 196 2.07 -13.49 -19.60
CA GLY A 196 2.95 -14.64 -19.46
C GLY A 196 3.62 -14.75 -18.07
N ASN A 197 3.16 -14.02 -17.07
CA ASN A 197 3.65 -14.09 -15.69
C ASN A 197 2.97 -15.26 -14.96
N THR A 198 3.37 -16.49 -15.31
CA THR A 198 2.70 -17.72 -14.87
C THR A 198 3.47 -18.48 -13.79
N SER A 199 4.32 -17.80 -13.04
CA SER A 199 5.07 -18.36 -11.90
C SER A 199 5.16 -17.35 -10.75
N ALA A 200 5.42 -17.82 -9.54
CA ALA A 200 5.65 -16.97 -8.37
C ALA A 200 6.81 -15.97 -8.62
N ASP A 201 7.91 -16.43 -9.23
CA ASP A 201 9.06 -15.56 -9.51
C ASP A 201 8.72 -14.44 -10.51
N SER A 202 7.87 -14.71 -11.52
CA SER A 202 7.49 -13.69 -12.50
C SER A 202 6.57 -12.63 -11.90
N ASN A 203 5.82 -12.98 -10.84
CA ASN A 203 4.93 -12.07 -10.12
C ASN A 203 5.57 -11.40 -8.89
N ARG A 204 6.79 -11.83 -8.46
CA ARG A 204 7.42 -11.38 -7.22
C ARG A 204 7.56 -9.86 -7.09
N TYR A 205 7.72 -9.13 -8.20
CA TYR A 205 7.86 -7.67 -8.25
C TYR A 205 6.84 -7.04 -9.19
N ALA A 206 5.74 -7.74 -9.47
CA ALA A 206 4.69 -7.28 -10.36
C ALA A 206 3.51 -6.71 -9.58
N LEU A 207 2.97 -5.59 -10.07
CA LEU A 207 1.75 -4.97 -9.63
C LEU A 207 0.79 -4.82 -10.81
N TYR A 208 -0.42 -5.32 -10.65
CA TYR A 208 -1.49 -5.23 -11.66
C TYR A 208 -2.51 -4.17 -11.25
N PHE A 209 -2.54 -3.04 -11.96
CA PHE A 209 -3.60 -2.05 -11.80
C PHE A 209 -4.83 -2.50 -12.58
N ILE A 210 -5.90 -2.83 -11.88
CA ILE A 210 -7.20 -3.11 -12.48
C ILE A 210 -7.95 -1.79 -12.56
N VAL A 211 -7.92 -1.18 -13.74
CA VAL A 211 -8.50 0.14 -13.99
C VAL A 211 -9.91 -0.04 -14.55
N SER A 212 -10.91 0.39 -13.81
CA SER A 212 -12.31 0.29 -14.21
C SER A 212 -12.75 1.49 -15.03
N PRO A 213 -13.64 1.32 -16.05
CA PRO A 213 -14.09 2.41 -16.91
C PRO A 213 -15.06 3.35 -16.17
N ALA A 214 -15.20 4.57 -16.69
CA ALA A 214 -16.14 5.58 -16.20
C ALA A 214 -17.58 5.03 -16.08
N GLY A 215 -18.29 5.46 -15.06
CA GLY A 215 -19.67 5.05 -14.77
C GLY A 215 -19.81 3.66 -14.15
N THR A 216 -18.69 2.99 -13.76
CA THR A 216 -18.72 1.74 -13.00
C THR A 216 -18.38 1.96 -11.53
N HIS A 217 -18.82 1.05 -10.66
CA HIS A 217 -18.71 1.16 -9.21
C HIS A 217 -17.96 -0.07 -8.62
N PRO A 218 -16.72 -0.35 -9.01
CA PRO A 218 -15.99 -1.52 -8.52
C PRO A 218 -15.88 -1.49 -6.99
N ASP A 219 -16.24 -2.58 -6.35
CA ASP A 219 -16.27 -2.76 -4.89
C ASP A 219 -17.05 -1.67 -4.14
N GLY A 220 -18.12 -1.13 -4.77
CA GLY A 220 -18.93 -0.07 -4.18
C GLY A 220 -18.31 1.34 -4.27
N PHE A 221 -17.33 1.55 -5.16
CA PHE A 221 -16.85 2.90 -5.49
C PHE A 221 -18.01 3.83 -5.84
N GLY A 222 -18.07 4.99 -5.22
CA GLY A 222 -19.17 5.94 -5.39
C GLY A 222 -19.25 6.94 -4.23
N PRO A 223 -20.22 7.86 -4.23
CA PRO A 223 -20.32 8.90 -3.20
C PRO A 223 -20.41 8.37 -1.76
N THR A 224 -20.90 7.15 -1.57
CA THR A 224 -21.01 6.50 -0.25
C THR A 224 -19.92 5.48 0.02
N GLY A 225 -19.08 5.15 -0.96
CA GLY A 225 -18.02 4.15 -0.84
C GLY A 225 -16.87 4.58 0.05
N GLY A 226 -16.63 5.88 0.13
CA GLY A 226 -15.66 6.48 1.05
C GLY A 226 -14.19 6.33 0.64
N PHE A 227 -13.89 5.75 -0.53
CA PHE A 227 -12.54 5.52 -1.03
C PHE A 227 -12.38 5.93 -2.50
N CYS A 228 -11.13 6.08 -2.95
CA CYS A 228 -10.74 6.41 -4.32
C CYS A 228 -9.96 5.27 -5.01
N GLY A 229 -9.30 4.43 -4.24
CA GLY A 229 -8.54 3.26 -4.64
C GLY A 229 -8.22 2.41 -3.43
N TRP A 230 -7.67 1.23 -3.64
CA TRP A 230 -7.10 0.35 -2.63
C TRP A 230 -6.31 -0.77 -3.30
N HIS A 231 -5.40 -1.43 -2.57
CA HIS A 231 -4.66 -2.58 -3.06
C HIS A 231 -4.86 -3.82 -2.19
N ASP A 232 -4.50 -4.98 -2.74
CA ASP A 232 -4.51 -6.26 -2.08
C ASP A 232 -3.66 -7.25 -2.89
N PHE A 233 -3.59 -8.48 -2.47
CA PHE A 233 -3.07 -9.57 -3.26
C PHE A 233 -4.07 -10.73 -3.34
N THR A 234 -3.95 -11.56 -4.38
CA THR A 234 -4.75 -12.77 -4.53
C THR A 234 -3.85 -13.98 -4.75
N ARG A 235 -4.17 -15.08 -4.09
CA ARG A 235 -3.45 -16.34 -4.27
C ARG A 235 -3.89 -17.04 -5.55
N SER A 236 -2.95 -17.57 -6.30
CA SER A 236 -3.22 -18.26 -7.54
C SER A 236 -2.23 -19.42 -7.77
N SER A 237 -2.44 -20.20 -8.85
CA SER A 237 -1.45 -21.18 -9.33
C SER A 237 -0.16 -20.54 -9.87
N PHE A 238 -0.14 -19.22 -10.04
CA PHE A 238 1.02 -18.43 -10.48
C PHE A 238 1.76 -17.76 -9.31
N GLY A 239 1.46 -18.13 -8.07
CA GLY A 239 1.88 -17.49 -6.85
C GLY A 239 0.92 -16.39 -6.43
N ASP A 240 1.39 -15.55 -5.50
CA ASP A 240 0.66 -14.38 -5.06
C ASP A 240 0.75 -13.27 -6.11
N ILE A 241 -0.38 -12.64 -6.38
CA ILE A 241 -0.51 -11.61 -7.39
C ILE A 241 -1.00 -10.34 -6.70
N ALA A 242 -0.10 -9.37 -6.54
CA ALA A 242 -0.42 -8.06 -6.01
C ALA A 242 -1.20 -7.24 -7.05
N TYR A 243 -2.30 -6.61 -6.64
CA TYR A 243 -3.10 -5.79 -7.53
C TYR A 243 -3.68 -4.57 -6.82
N ALA A 244 -3.95 -3.53 -7.58
CA ALA A 244 -4.65 -2.34 -7.13
C ALA A 244 -5.98 -2.20 -7.87
N ASN A 245 -7.04 -1.90 -7.15
CA ASN A 245 -8.32 -1.45 -7.68
C ASN A 245 -8.25 0.06 -7.90
N LEU A 246 -8.18 0.48 -9.15
CA LEU A 246 -8.22 1.88 -9.54
C LEU A 246 -9.53 2.18 -10.29
N PRO A 247 -10.59 2.64 -9.59
CA PRO A 247 -11.80 3.11 -10.24
C PRO A 247 -11.55 4.29 -11.17
N TYR A 248 -12.54 4.68 -11.96
CA TYR A 248 -12.46 5.94 -12.72
C TYR A 248 -12.65 7.12 -11.75
N VAL A 249 -11.55 7.51 -11.10
CA VAL A 249 -11.57 8.44 -9.94
C VAL A 249 -12.20 9.80 -10.26
N SER A 250 -12.18 10.24 -11.52
CA SER A 250 -12.84 11.46 -11.95
C SER A 250 -14.36 11.42 -11.82
N ASP A 251 -14.99 10.24 -11.69
CA ASP A 251 -16.42 10.13 -11.43
C ASP A 251 -16.82 10.72 -10.04
N LEU A 252 -15.85 10.79 -9.11
CA LEU A 252 -16.02 11.47 -7.81
C LEU A 252 -15.35 12.86 -7.78
N GLY A 253 -14.79 13.32 -8.88
CA GLY A 253 -14.26 14.67 -9.04
C GLY A 253 -13.28 15.06 -7.93
N SER A 254 -13.52 16.21 -7.28
CA SER A 254 -12.63 16.73 -6.23
C SER A 254 -12.56 15.86 -4.97
N SER A 255 -13.54 14.98 -4.74
CA SER A 255 -13.50 14.03 -3.61
C SER A 255 -12.37 13.01 -3.76
N CYS A 256 -11.98 12.69 -5.01
CA CYS A 256 -10.85 11.83 -5.35
C CYS A 256 -9.74 12.58 -6.10
N GLY A 257 -9.53 13.85 -5.80
CA GLY A 257 -8.32 14.58 -6.16
C GLY A 257 -8.35 15.36 -7.47
N ALA A 258 -9.46 15.41 -8.21
CA ALA A 258 -9.53 16.31 -9.36
C ALA A 258 -9.30 17.76 -8.91
N ASN A 259 -8.39 18.47 -9.59
CA ASN A 259 -7.97 19.84 -9.26
C ASN A 259 -7.36 20.00 -7.84
N PHE A 260 -6.68 19.00 -7.33
CA PHE A 260 -6.07 19.07 -6.00
C PHE A 260 -4.76 19.84 -6.00
N VAL A 261 -3.91 19.62 -7.00
CA VAL A 261 -2.61 20.31 -7.17
C VAL A 261 -2.72 21.38 -8.26
N ASN A 262 -3.29 21.01 -9.39
CA ASN A 262 -3.48 21.91 -10.53
C ASN A 262 -4.93 22.43 -10.59
N SER A 263 -5.21 23.42 -11.42
CA SER A 263 -6.54 24.00 -11.57
C SER A 263 -7.05 23.94 -13.01
N GLY A 264 -8.37 23.94 -13.17
CA GLY A 264 -9.01 23.93 -14.48
C GLY A 264 -8.70 22.64 -15.28
N ALA A 265 -8.51 22.74 -16.57
CA ALA A 265 -8.27 21.58 -17.44
C ALA A 265 -6.99 20.80 -17.07
N ALA A 266 -5.97 21.48 -16.55
CA ALA A 266 -4.72 20.83 -16.14
C ALA A 266 -4.87 19.94 -14.91
N GLY A 267 -5.85 20.21 -14.05
CA GLY A 267 -6.06 19.46 -12.79
C GLY A 267 -7.10 18.36 -12.90
N VAL A 268 -7.77 18.18 -14.01
CA VAL A 268 -8.85 17.18 -14.16
C VAL A 268 -8.36 15.76 -13.88
N LEU A 269 -7.11 15.46 -14.24
CA LEU A 269 -6.48 14.14 -14.08
C LEU A 269 -5.59 14.02 -12.84
N ASP A 270 -5.47 15.07 -11.99
CA ASP A 270 -4.66 15.03 -10.77
C ASP A 270 -5.00 13.81 -9.89
N GLY A 271 -6.29 13.48 -9.78
CA GLY A 271 -6.75 12.33 -9.01
C GLY A 271 -6.16 11.00 -9.49
N PHE A 272 -5.98 10.82 -10.79
CA PHE A 272 -5.40 9.57 -11.31
C PHE A 272 -3.93 9.40 -10.95
N SER A 273 -3.13 10.46 -10.98
CA SER A 273 -1.73 10.38 -10.58
C SER A 273 -1.55 10.36 -9.06
N ILE A 274 -2.39 11.06 -8.32
CA ILE A 274 -2.40 11.01 -6.85
C ILE A 274 -2.77 9.61 -6.37
N VAL A 275 -3.93 9.08 -6.77
CA VAL A 275 -4.42 7.76 -6.34
C VAL A 275 -3.57 6.64 -6.92
N GLY A 276 -3.27 6.69 -8.23
CA GLY A 276 -2.42 5.67 -8.85
C GLY A 276 -0.99 5.65 -8.30
N GLY A 277 -0.44 6.82 -7.95
CA GLY A 277 0.87 6.93 -7.29
C GLY A 277 0.84 6.43 -5.85
N HIS A 278 -0.24 6.70 -5.11
CA HIS A 278 -0.47 6.19 -3.77
C HIS A 278 -0.45 4.65 -3.76
N GLU A 279 -1.34 4.02 -4.51
CA GLU A 279 -1.42 2.55 -4.60
C GLU A 279 -0.09 1.92 -5.07
N TYR A 280 0.60 2.57 -6.00
CA TYR A 280 1.93 2.13 -6.42
C TYR A 280 2.94 2.17 -5.26
N ALA A 281 2.99 3.27 -4.52
CA ALA A 281 3.93 3.43 -3.41
C ALA A 281 3.68 2.40 -2.31
N GLU A 282 2.42 2.11 -2.02
CA GLU A 282 2.03 1.18 -0.96
C GLU A 282 2.30 -0.27 -1.34
N VAL A 283 1.96 -0.72 -2.54
CA VAL A 283 2.35 -2.07 -2.99
C VAL A 283 3.87 -2.25 -2.97
N LEU A 284 4.66 -1.20 -3.21
CA LEU A 284 6.11 -1.31 -3.09
C LEU A 284 6.55 -1.58 -1.66
N THR A 285 5.87 -1.03 -0.67
CA THR A 285 6.22 -1.14 0.75
C THR A 285 5.42 -2.21 1.49
N ASP A 286 4.27 -2.64 0.95
CA ASP A 286 3.42 -3.73 1.46
C ASP A 286 2.80 -4.54 0.31
N GLN A 287 3.61 -5.37 -0.35
CA GLN A 287 3.20 -6.13 -1.55
C GLN A 287 2.14 -7.19 -1.23
N ASN A 288 2.28 -7.88 -0.09
CA ASN A 288 1.30 -8.84 0.43
C ASN A 288 0.78 -8.32 1.77
N PRO A 289 -0.21 -7.41 1.76
CA PRO A 289 -0.67 -6.76 2.96
C PRO A 289 -1.40 -7.71 3.95
N PRO A 290 -1.26 -7.44 5.25
CA PRO A 290 -0.42 -6.45 5.92
C PRO A 290 0.96 -7.02 6.32
N GLY A 291 1.70 -7.58 5.39
CA GLY A 291 3.00 -8.22 5.62
C GLY A 291 4.19 -7.28 5.51
N GLY A 292 4.04 -6.14 4.86
CA GLY A 292 5.08 -5.14 4.67
C GLY A 292 5.13 -4.07 5.76
N TRP A 293 5.28 -2.81 5.36
CA TRP A 293 5.52 -1.69 6.26
C TRP A 293 4.24 -0.91 6.54
N THR A 294 3.71 -1.06 7.75
CA THR A 294 2.47 -0.42 8.19
C THR A 294 2.64 0.25 9.55
N ASN A 295 1.79 1.21 9.84
CA ASN A 295 1.65 1.77 11.18
C ASN A 295 1.02 0.72 12.12
N ALA A 296 1.74 0.32 13.15
CA ALA A 296 1.28 -0.72 14.08
C ALA A 296 0.02 -0.32 14.87
N GLN A 297 -0.27 0.98 15.01
CA GLN A 297 -1.41 1.50 15.78
C GLN A 297 -2.67 1.62 14.94
N THR A 298 -2.56 2.21 13.75
CA THR A 298 -3.69 2.50 12.86
C THR A 298 -3.86 1.46 11.76
N GLY A 299 -2.75 0.89 11.30
CA GLY A 299 -2.64 0.02 10.15
C GLY A 299 -2.56 0.77 8.82
N GLU A 300 -2.41 2.09 8.89
CA GLU A 300 -2.15 2.94 7.74
C GLU A 300 -0.78 2.63 7.14
N GLU A 301 -0.64 2.85 5.85
CA GLU A 301 0.56 2.60 5.07
C GLU A 301 1.27 3.91 4.71
N ASN A 302 2.30 3.85 3.89
CA ASN A 302 3.15 5.02 3.63
C ASN A 302 2.44 6.13 2.86
N GLY A 303 1.47 5.82 2.03
CA GLY A 303 0.63 6.77 1.32
C GLY A 303 -0.46 7.33 2.21
N ASP A 304 -1.12 6.47 3.00
CA ASP A 304 -2.20 6.83 3.92
C ASP A 304 -1.79 7.92 4.91
N GLU A 305 -0.61 7.77 5.54
CA GLU A 305 -0.05 8.71 6.50
C GLU A 305 0.11 10.13 5.93
N CYS A 306 0.16 10.25 4.59
CA CYS A 306 0.43 11.48 3.86
C CYS A 306 -0.72 11.91 2.94
N ALA A 307 -1.89 11.29 3.07
CA ALA A 307 -3.01 11.55 2.19
C ALA A 307 -3.53 13.00 2.32
N TRP A 308 -3.81 13.62 1.19
CA TRP A 308 -4.50 14.91 1.06
C TRP A 308 -3.85 16.12 1.77
N ILE A 309 -2.52 16.13 1.93
CA ILE A 309 -1.80 17.32 2.42
C ILE A 309 -1.78 18.36 1.30
N ALA A 310 -2.51 19.47 1.49
CA ALA A 310 -2.65 20.51 0.48
C ALA A 310 -1.59 21.62 0.57
N THR A 311 -1.02 21.85 1.76
CA THR A 311 -0.08 22.96 2.00
C THR A 311 0.94 22.59 3.08
N GLY A 312 2.09 23.23 3.03
CA GLY A 312 3.15 23.03 4.03
C GLY A 312 4.10 21.88 3.65
N HIS A 313 4.81 21.37 4.66
CA HIS A 313 5.72 20.24 4.46
C HIS A 313 4.93 19.00 4.07
N GLY A 314 5.44 18.24 3.09
CA GLY A 314 4.76 17.08 2.57
C GLY A 314 3.51 17.37 1.72
N ALA A 315 3.27 18.61 1.31
CA ALA A 315 2.14 18.91 0.43
C ALA A 315 2.28 18.19 -0.91
N SER A 316 1.15 17.73 -1.44
CA SER A 316 1.06 17.22 -2.81
C SER A 316 1.55 18.29 -3.79
N ALA A 317 2.32 17.88 -4.78
CA ALA A 317 2.95 18.79 -5.73
C ALA A 317 3.14 18.13 -7.11
N ASN A 318 3.41 18.95 -8.12
CA ASN A 318 3.84 18.43 -9.40
C ASN A 318 5.27 17.89 -9.31
N VAL A 319 5.44 16.59 -9.59
CA VAL A 319 6.74 15.94 -9.73
C VAL A 319 7.12 15.93 -11.20
N SER A 320 8.28 16.54 -11.53
CA SER A 320 8.82 16.54 -12.89
C SER A 320 9.51 15.21 -13.19
N MET A 321 9.07 14.55 -14.25
CA MET A 321 9.61 13.29 -14.76
C MET A 321 10.12 13.50 -16.19
N GLY A 322 10.80 12.51 -16.75
CA GLY A 322 11.41 12.63 -18.09
C GLY A 322 10.43 12.91 -19.24
N ASN A 323 9.15 12.61 -19.06
CA ASN A 323 8.09 12.76 -20.06
C ASN A 323 6.98 13.75 -19.69
N GLY A 324 7.10 14.45 -18.56
CA GLY A 324 6.10 15.43 -18.12
C GLY A 324 6.16 15.70 -16.62
N ALA A 325 5.17 16.44 -16.12
CA ALA A 325 4.98 16.67 -14.69
C ALA A 325 3.60 16.14 -14.27
N TYR A 326 3.56 15.48 -13.13
CA TYR A 326 2.37 14.80 -12.62
C TYR A 326 2.09 15.24 -11.18
N ALA A 327 0.83 15.48 -10.88
CA ALA A 327 0.39 15.74 -9.51
C ALA A 327 0.57 14.48 -8.66
N MET A 328 1.45 14.54 -7.68
CA MET A 328 1.75 13.41 -6.78
C MET A 328 1.51 13.83 -5.33
N GLN A 329 1.04 12.90 -4.51
CA GLN A 329 1.11 13.09 -3.06
C GLN A 329 2.49 12.70 -2.53
N SER A 330 2.87 13.24 -1.38
CA SER A 330 4.01 12.75 -0.60
C SER A 330 3.73 11.36 -0.03
N THR A 331 4.77 10.66 0.37
CA THR A 331 4.70 9.38 1.06
C THR A 331 5.51 9.45 2.36
N TRP A 332 5.17 8.61 3.33
CA TRP A 332 5.85 8.62 4.63
C TRP A 332 7.29 8.14 4.52
N SER A 333 8.18 8.84 5.18
CA SER A 333 9.58 8.50 5.32
C SER A 333 9.92 8.22 6.79
N ASN A 334 10.32 6.99 7.09
CA ASN A 334 10.84 6.64 8.41
C ASN A 334 12.18 7.34 8.70
N ASP A 335 12.99 7.61 7.66
CA ASP A 335 14.28 8.28 7.80
C ASP A 335 14.17 9.71 8.30
N THR A 336 13.18 10.46 7.79
CA THR A 336 12.95 11.85 8.17
C THR A 336 11.84 12.01 9.21
N ASN A 337 11.08 10.94 9.46
CA ASN A 337 9.89 10.92 10.29
C ASN A 337 8.87 11.99 9.83
N ALA A 338 8.64 12.04 8.53
CA ALA A 338 7.77 13.03 7.89
C ALA A 338 7.25 12.54 6.54
N CYS A 339 6.22 13.22 6.03
CA CYS A 339 5.73 13.06 4.67
C CYS A 339 6.67 13.78 3.69
N GLU A 340 7.23 13.06 2.73
CA GLU A 340 8.20 13.58 1.78
C GLU A 340 7.70 13.47 0.34
N ILE A 341 7.75 14.58 -0.39
CA ILE A 341 7.50 14.60 -1.85
C ILE A 341 8.75 14.22 -2.65
N SER A 342 9.90 14.21 -2.01
CA SER A 342 11.15 13.74 -2.59
C SER A 342 12.09 13.26 -1.49
N HIS A 343 12.82 12.18 -1.74
CA HIS A 343 13.81 11.62 -0.83
C HIS A 343 14.97 11.03 -1.62
N ARG A 344 16.18 11.09 -1.08
CA ARG A 344 17.35 10.43 -1.72
C ARG A 344 17.09 8.94 -1.92
N ILE A 345 17.67 8.39 -2.98
CA ILE A 345 17.66 6.95 -3.25
C ILE A 345 18.62 6.25 -2.24
N GLN A 346 18.15 5.19 -1.62
CA GLN A 346 18.92 4.34 -0.69
C GLN A 346 19.65 3.23 -1.44
#